data_0f681fcabd5847648604c8815fe774d0
#
_entry.id   0f681fcabd5847648604c8815fe774d0
#
_cell.length_a   1.000
_cell.length_b   1.000
_cell.length_c   1.000
_cell.angle_alpha   90.00
_cell.angle_beta   90.00
_cell.angle_gamma   90.00
#
_symmetry.space_group_name_H-M   'P 1'
#
loop_
_entity.id
_entity.type
_entity.pdbx_description
1 polymer ?
#
loop_
_entity_poly.entity_id
_entity_poly.type
_entity_poly.pdbx_seq_one_letter_code
_entity_poly.pdbx_strand_id
1 'polypeptide(L)'
;MNLIFKIILGILVFLAISSAITKIMLIPKDVDFFGDHGFNKTMIIAFGITQLIAGILMVIPKMRMYGAIVVAITFLVSAVLLVMDGNILVTGITVIAIALLGWVAKLSRNT
;
A
#
# COMPACT_ATOMS: atom_id res chain seq x y z
N MET A 1 13.37 18.28 -4.47
CA MET A 1 13.08 17.26 -3.43
C MET A 1 14.36 16.95 -2.68
N ASN A 2 14.27 16.79 -1.36
CA ASN A 2 15.44 16.44 -0.60
C ASN A 2 15.68 14.92 -0.60
N LEU A 3 16.85 14.51 -0.15
CA LEU A 3 17.27 13.12 -0.16
C LEU A 3 16.36 12.24 0.72
N ILE A 4 15.95 12.77 1.87
CA ILE A 4 15.08 12.04 2.80
C ILE A 4 13.75 11.69 2.13
N PHE A 5 13.15 12.65 1.44
CA PHE A 5 11.90 12.43 0.69
C PHE A 5 12.08 11.31 -0.34
N LYS A 6 13.17 11.35 -1.10
CA LYS A 6 13.43 10.34 -2.13
C LYS A 6 13.61 8.94 -1.54
N ILE A 7 14.29 8.82 -0.41
CA ILE A 7 14.49 7.54 0.26
C ILE A 7 13.17 6.99 0.76
N ILE A 8 12.37 7.81 1.43
CA ILE A 8 11.06 7.41 1.95
C ILE A 8 10.14 7.01 0.80
N LEU A 9 10.10 7.81 -0.27
CA LEU A 9 9.30 7.51 -1.45
C LEU A 9 9.70 6.17 -2.06
N GLY A 10 11.00 5.91 -2.20
CA GLY A 10 11.50 4.65 -2.74
C GLY A 10 11.08 3.45 -1.89
N ILE A 11 11.16 3.57 -0.57
CA ILE A 11 10.74 2.51 0.34
C ILE A 11 9.24 2.25 0.21
N LEU A 12 8.43 3.30 0.18
CA LEU A 12 6.97 3.17 0.06
C LEU A 12 6.57 2.54 -1.27
N VAL A 13 7.20 2.95 -2.36
CA VAL A 13 6.95 2.36 -3.69
C VAL A 13 7.33 0.88 -3.69
N PHE A 14 8.47 0.54 -3.12
CA PHE A 14 8.91 -0.85 -3.02
C PHE A 14 7.91 -1.69 -2.23
N LEU A 15 7.44 -1.19 -1.09
CA LEU A 15 6.47 -1.89 -0.26
C LEU A 15 5.14 -2.08 -1.00
N ALA A 16 4.68 -1.05 -1.69
CA ALA A 16 3.40 -1.10 -2.42
C ALA A 16 3.48 -2.11 -3.57
N ILE A 17 4.54 -2.07 -4.36
CA ILE A 17 4.70 -2.95 -5.52
C ILE A 17 4.91 -4.40 -5.07
N SER A 18 5.75 -4.63 -4.06
CA SER A 18 5.98 -5.97 -3.53
C SER A 18 4.71 -6.59 -2.99
N SER A 19 3.94 -5.82 -2.22
CA SER A 19 2.66 -6.28 -1.66
C SER A 19 1.65 -6.58 -2.77
N ALA A 20 1.62 -5.74 -3.80
CA ALA A 20 0.72 -5.95 -4.94
C ALA A 20 1.06 -7.24 -5.69
N ILE A 21 2.34 -7.49 -5.93
CA ILE A 21 2.80 -8.68 -6.66
C ILE A 21 2.41 -9.95 -5.90
N THR A 22 2.62 -9.99 -4.58
CA THR A 22 2.26 -11.18 -3.79
C THR A 22 0.76 -11.47 -3.86
N LYS A 23 -0.07 -10.43 -3.89
CA LYS A 23 -1.52 -10.60 -4.02
C LYS A 23 -1.93 -11.10 -5.40
N ILE A 24 -1.33 -10.55 -6.45
CA ILE A 24 -1.63 -10.97 -7.83
C ILE A 24 -1.20 -12.43 -8.04
N MET A 25 -0.07 -12.82 -7.45
CA MET A 25 0.41 -14.21 -7.53
C MET A 25 -0.37 -15.17 -6.65
N LEU A 26 -1.30 -14.68 -5.83
CA LEU A 26 -2.10 -15.48 -4.92
C LEU A 26 -1.24 -16.34 -3.98
N ILE A 27 -0.23 -15.70 -3.38
CA ILE A 27 0.61 -16.35 -2.37
C ILE A 27 -0.31 -16.92 -1.27
N PRO A 28 -0.16 -18.18 -0.85
CA PRO A 28 -1.08 -18.80 0.11
C PRO A 28 -1.29 -18.00 1.40
N LYS A 29 -0.28 -17.32 1.88
CA LYS A 29 -0.38 -16.48 3.08
C LYS A 29 -1.37 -15.34 2.88
N ASP A 30 -1.34 -14.66 1.72
CA ASP A 30 -2.27 -13.58 1.39
C ASP A 30 -3.68 -14.13 1.14
N VAL A 31 -3.79 -15.25 0.43
CA VAL A 31 -5.07 -15.88 0.16
C VAL A 31 -5.77 -16.26 1.46
N ASP A 32 -5.04 -16.85 2.41
CA ASP A 32 -5.59 -17.23 3.70
C ASP A 32 -5.99 -16.01 4.51
N PHE A 33 -5.13 -14.99 4.56
CA PHE A 33 -5.39 -13.77 5.33
C PHE A 33 -6.64 -13.05 4.84
N PHE A 34 -6.72 -12.75 3.54
CA PHE A 34 -7.86 -12.05 2.98
C PHE A 34 -9.10 -12.94 2.90
N GLY A 35 -8.92 -14.24 2.67
CA GLY A 35 -10.02 -15.20 2.62
C GLY A 35 -10.76 -15.29 3.94
N ASP A 36 -10.04 -15.23 5.06
CA ASP A 36 -10.63 -15.24 6.40
C ASP A 36 -11.50 -14.00 6.67
N HIS A 37 -11.31 -12.94 5.88
CA HIS A 37 -12.06 -11.69 6.00
C HIS A 37 -13.06 -11.49 4.87
N GLY A 38 -13.42 -12.57 4.17
CA GLY A 38 -14.48 -12.54 3.17
C GLY A 38 -14.03 -12.18 1.75
N PHE A 39 -12.72 -12.09 1.50
CA PHE A 39 -12.20 -11.81 0.17
C PHE A 39 -12.07 -13.10 -0.62
N ASN A 40 -12.62 -13.14 -1.84
CA ASN A 40 -12.35 -14.25 -2.75
C ASN A 40 -11.09 -13.96 -3.59
N LYS A 41 -10.64 -14.93 -4.39
CA LYS A 41 -9.42 -14.79 -5.18
C LYS A 41 -9.48 -13.62 -6.16
N THR A 42 -10.65 -13.42 -6.79
CA THR A 42 -10.85 -12.31 -7.73
C THR A 42 -10.69 -10.96 -7.04
N MET A 43 -11.24 -10.82 -5.84
CA MET A 43 -11.11 -9.59 -5.05
C MET A 43 -9.66 -9.33 -4.66
N ILE A 44 -8.91 -10.36 -4.29
CA ILE A 44 -7.51 -10.25 -3.92
C ILE A 44 -6.68 -9.77 -5.13
N ILE A 45 -6.92 -10.35 -6.29
CA ILE A 45 -6.23 -9.95 -7.53
C ILE A 45 -6.57 -8.50 -7.89
N ALA A 46 -7.84 -8.12 -7.83
CA ALA A 46 -8.27 -6.76 -8.12
C ALA A 46 -7.62 -5.75 -7.16
N PHE A 47 -7.56 -6.09 -5.88
CA PHE A 47 -6.89 -5.26 -4.87
C PHE A 47 -5.41 -5.10 -5.20
N GLY A 48 -4.73 -6.20 -5.55
CA GLY A 48 -3.32 -6.17 -5.92
C GLY A 48 -3.04 -5.35 -7.18
N ILE A 49 -3.87 -5.48 -8.20
CA ILE A 49 -3.73 -4.71 -9.44
C ILE A 49 -3.91 -3.21 -9.16
N THR A 50 -4.91 -2.85 -8.36
CA THR A 50 -5.14 -1.46 -7.96
C THR A 50 -3.91 -0.90 -7.25
N GLN A 51 -3.37 -1.65 -6.31
CA GLN A 51 -2.19 -1.24 -5.54
C GLN A 51 -0.94 -1.14 -6.43
N LEU A 52 -0.78 -2.05 -7.39
CA LEU A 52 0.35 -2.02 -8.33
C LEU A 52 0.31 -0.75 -9.18
N ILE A 53 -0.86 -0.46 -9.76
CA ILE A 53 -1.03 0.74 -10.57
C ILE A 53 -0.73 1.99 -9.74
N ALA A 54 -1.27 2.06 -8.53
CA ALA A 54 -1.06 3.19 -7.64
C ALA A 54 0.41 3.34 -7.26
N GLY A 55 1.12 2.24 -7.00
CA GLY A 55 2.55 2.27 -6.72
C GLY A 55 3.37 2.81 -7.89
N ILE A 56 3.01 2.43 -9.10
CA ILE A 56 3.64 2.96 -10.32
C ILE A 56 3.36 4.45 -10.47
N LEU A 57 2.14 4.90 -10.20
CA LEU A 57 1.78 6.31 -10.26
C LEU A 57 2.59 7.16 -9.28
N MET A 58 2.99 6.61 -8.16
CA MET A 58 3.84 7.31 -7.19
C MET A 58 5.21 7.66 -7.76
N VAL A 59 5.71 6.88 -8.72
CA VAL A 59 7.00 7.15 -9.37
C VAL A 59 6.89 8.34 -10.32
N ILE A 60 5.73 8.55 -10.91
CA ILE A 60 5.49 9.63 -11.87
C ILE A 60 5.16 10.91 -11.08
N PRO A 61 6.00 11.97 -11.15
CA PRO A 61 5.78 13.16 -10.31
C PRO A 61 4.41 13.80 -10.43
N LYS A 62 3.85 13.84 -11.64
CA LYS A 62 2.54 14.47 -11.88
C LYS A 62 1.39 13.69 -11.25
N MET A 63 1.54 12.36 -11.11
CA MET A 63 0.49 11.47 -10.60
C MET A 63 0.78 10.97 -9.20
N ARG A 64 1.89 11.43 -8.60
CA ARG A 64 2.36 10.92 -7.30
C ARG A 64 1.34 11.08 -6.19
N MET A 65 0.67 12.23 -6.13
CA MET A 65 -0.33 12.48 -5.08
C MET A 65 -1.47 11.46 -5.17
N TYR A 66 -1.98 11.21 -6.37
CA TYR A 66 -3.07 10.26 -6.56
C TYR A 66 -2.62 8.84 -6.21
N GLY A 67 -1.43 8.45 -6.66
CA GLY A 67 -0.87 7.14 -6.32
C GLY A 67 -0.71 6.96 -4.83
N ALA A 68 -0.16 7.95 -4.14
CA ALA A 68 0.03 7.88 -2.69
C ALA A 68 -1.30 7.76 -1.95
N ILE A 69 -2.33 8.48 -2.37
CA ILE A 69 -3.65 8.40 -1.75
C ILE A 69 -4.24 6.99 -1.93
N VAL A 70 -4.19 6.44 -3.13
CA VAL A 70 -4.73 5.10 -3.39
C VAL A 70 -3.96 4.03 -2.61
N VAL A 71 -2.63 4.10 -2.58
CA VAL A 71 -1.83 3.16 -1.79
C VAL A 71 -2.16 3.30 -0.30
N ALA A 72 -2.35 4.52 0.18
CA ALA A 72 -2.73 4.75 1.58
C ALA A 72 -4.09 4.10 1.90
N ILE A 73 -5.04 4.19 1.00
CA ILE A 73 -6.35 3.55 1.17
C ILE A 73 -6.19 2.02 1.23
N THR A 74 -5.40 1.43 0.33
CA THR A 74 -5.18 -0.02 0.34
C THR A 74 -4.48 -0.47 1.62
N PHE A 75 -3.51 0.31 2.11
CA PHE A 75 -2.84 0.01 3.38
C PHE A 75 -3.77 0.17 4.56
N LEU A 76 -4.69 1.14 4.51
CA LEU A 76 -5.69 1.33 5.56
C LEU A 76 -6.61 0.11 5.66
N VAL A 77 -7.08 -0.41 4.53
CA VAL A 77 -7.88 -1.65 4.52
C VAL A 77 -7.10 -2.79 5.16
N SER A 78 -5.84 -2.96 4.76
CA SER A 78 -4.97 -3.99 5.33
C SER A 78 -4.76 -3.80 6.84
N ALA A 79 -4.58 -2.56 7.28
CA ALA A 79 -4.39 -2.26 8.71
C ALA A 79 -5.62 -2.65 9.53
N VAL A 80 -6.82 -2.35 9.02
CA VAL A 80 -8.06 -2.74 9.71
C VAL A 80 -8.14 -4.25 9.86
N LEU A 81 -7.83 -4.98 8.79
CA LEU A 81 -7.85 -6.45 8.83
C LEU A 81 -6.80 -7.00 9.79
N LEU A 82 -5.61 -6.40 9.84
CA LEU A 82 -4.54 -6.81 10.75
C LEU A 82 -4.91 -6.57 12.22
N VAL A 83 -5.60 -5.47 12.52
CA VAL A 83 -6.09 -5.20 13.87
C VAL A 83 -7.10 -6.27 14.27
N MET A 84 -7.99 -6.66 13.36
CA MET A 84 -8.99 -7.71 13.63
C MET A 84 -8.31 -9.05 13.90
N ASP A 85 -7.17 -9.32 13.28
CA ASP A 85 -6.38 -10.53 13.51
C ASP A 85 -5.52 -10.46 14.78
N GLY A 86 -5.41 -9.29 15.40
CA GLY A 86 -4.58 -9.12 16.57
C GLY A 86 -3.09 -8.98 16.28
N ASN A 87 -2.70 -8.75 15.03
CA ASN A 87 -1.30 -8.60 14.64
C ASN A 87 -0.85 -7.15 14.82
N ILE A 88 -0.53 -6.81 16.06
CA ILE A 88 -0.22 -5.42 16.46
C ILE A 88 1.06 -4.91 15.81
N LEU A 89 2.09 -5.75 15.69
CA LEU A 89 3.38 -5.34 15.13
C LEU A 89 3.25 -4.89 13.68
N VAL A 90 2.64 -5.73 12.85
CA VAL A 90 2.47 -5.42 11.42
C VAL A 90 1.48 -4.28 11.24
N THR A 91 0.45 -4.19 12.09
CA THR A 91 -0.48 -3.08 12.10
C THR A 91 0.25 -1.75 12.36
N GLY A 92 1.17 -1.73 13.33
CA GLY A 92 1.95 -0.54 13.64
C GLY A 92 2.81 -0.10 12.45
N ILE A 93 3.49 -1.04 11.80
CA ILE A 93 4.29 -0.76 10.61
C ILE A 93 3.42 -0.19 9.50
N THR A 94 2.24 -0.77 9.29
CA THR A 94 1.30 -0.32 8.25
C THR A 94 0.78 1.09 8.54
N VAL A 95 0.47 1.40 9.79
CA VAL A 95 0.01 2.73 10.19
C VAL A 95 1.10 3.78 9.96
N ILE A 96 2.36 3.45 10.27
CA ILE A 96 3.49 4.33 9.99
C ILE A 96 3.60 4.57 8.48
N ALA A 97 3.46 3.52 7.66
CA ALA A 97 3.49 3.66 6.20
C ALA A 97 2.37 4.56 5.69
N ILE A 98 1.15 4.45 6.26
CA ILE A 98 0.02 5.30 5.90
C ILE A 98 0.33 6.77 6.22
N ALA A 99 0.91 7.04 7.38
CA ALA A 99 1.30 8.40 7.76
C ALA A 99 2.34 8.98 6.80
N LEU A 100 3.33 8.17 6.40
CA LEU A 100 4.34 8.58 5.43
C LEU A 100 3.73 8.83 4.05
N LEU A 101 2.77 8.00 3.65
CA LEU A 101 2.06 8.20 2.38
C LEU A 101 1.26 9.50 2.39
N GLY A 102 0.63 9.85 3.50
CA GLY A 102 -0.05 11.12 3.65
C GLY A 102 0.91 12.29 3.52
N TRP A 103 2.10 12.18 4.10
CA TRP A 103 3.14 13.19 3.98
C TRP A 103 3.62 13.33 2.53
N VAL A 104 3.84 12.21 1.84
CA VAL A 104 4.22 12.22 0.42
C VAL A 104 3.15 12.88 -0.42
N ALA A 105 1.87 12.55 -0.19
CA ALA A 105 0.76 13.14 -0.91
C ALA A 105 0.69 14.66 -0.70
N LYS A 106 0.88 15.10 0.54
CA LYS A 106 0.86 16.52 0.89
C LYS A 106 1.97 17.29 0.17
N LEU A 107 3.19 16.75 0.18
CA LEU A 107 4.31 17.40 -0.48
C LEU A 107 4.15 17.39 -2.00
N SER A 108 3.62 16.31 -2.55
CA SER A 108 3.44 16.17 -4.00
C SER A 108 2.34 17.09 -4.54
N ARG A 109 1.40 17.50 -3.70
CA ARG A 109 0.34 18.43 -4.10
C ARG A 109 0.89 19.78 -4.53
N ASN A 110 2.06 20.15 -3.99
CA ASN A 110 2.67 21.46 -4.26
C ASN A 110 3.64 21.45 -5.46
N THR A 111 3.77 20.32 -6.12
CA THR A 111 4.58 20.18 -7.31
C THR A 111 3.69 20.04 -8.55
#